data_64f68653c840c950a1ca83b31d43c336
#
_entry.id   64f68653c840c950a1ca83b31d43c336
#
_cell.length_a   1.000
_cell.length_b   1.000
_cell.length_c   1.000
_cell.angle_alpha   90.00
_cell.angle_beta   90.00
_cell.angle_gamma   90.00
#
_symmetry.space_group_name_H-M   'P 1'
#
loop_
_entity.id
_entity.type
_entity.pdbx_description
1 polymer ?
#
loop_
_entity_poly.entity_id
_entity_poly.type
_entity_poly.pdbx_seq_one_letter_code
_entity_poly.pdbx_strand_id
1 'polypeptide(L)'
;MEKKELSLQLNNINIGDFKMKKTNFAVAGLSLCLLFSGCGTNQKTGTAVGAGSGAALGAIVGGLLNNSHRGTGALVGAAIGAAVGGGAGNLIGKHMDKVKAEAEQVKNAQVETVTDANGLSAVKVTFASGILFPTNGSTLSSSAKTDLAQFAGVLKNNTDCEVSIQGYTDATGNDGINLPLSQKRAEAVYNYLASCGVTSRQVKNVQGFGSANPVVNTTAACAQNRRVEVYMYASQAMVNAANNGTLK
;
A
#
# COMPACT_ATOMS: atom_id res chain seq x y z
N MET A 1 44.68 -34.22 -26.26
CA MET A 1 44.16 -35.60 -26.09
C MET A 1 43.04 -35.64 -25.03
N GLU A 2 42.22 -34.55 -24.95
CA GLU A 2 41.26 -34.41 -23.84
C GLU A 2 39.81 -34.04 -24.31
N LYS A 3 39.55 -34.07 -25.58
CA LYS A 3 38.22 -33.79 -26.18
C LYS A 3 37.50 -35.03 -26.73
N LYS A 4 38.08 -36.26 -26.57
CA LYS A 4 37.48 -37.50 -27.10
C LYS A 4 36.85 -38.40 -26.01
N GLU A 5 37.06 -38.12 -24.75
CA GLU A 5 36.50 -38.90 -23.63
C GLU A 5 35.09 -38.37 -23.17
N LEU A 6 34.72 -37.14 -23.52
CA LEU A 6 33.45 -36.59 -23.09
C LEU A 6 32.27 -36.94 -23.99
N SER A 7 32.51 -37.51 -25.15
CA SER A 7 31.47 -37.90 -26.12
C SER A 7 30.97 -39.35 -25.95
N LEU A 8 31.57 -40.14 -25.09
CA LEU A 8 31.22 -41.54 -24.87
C LEU A 8 30.41 -41.83 -23.61
N GLN A 9 30.18 -40.82 -22.77
CA GLN A 9 29.35 -40.96 -21.55
C GLN A 9 27.86 -40.61 -21.74
N LEU A 10 27.46 -40.07 -22.89
CA LEU A 10 26.07 -39.63 -23.13
C LEU A 10 25.18 -40.63 -23.88
N ASN A 11 25.70 -41.83 -24.22
CA ASN A 11 24.97 -42.82 -25.03
C ASN A 11 24.42 -44.02 -24.25
N ASN A 12 24.30 -43.95 -22.92
CA ASN A 12 23.79 -45.08 -22.14
C ASN A 12 22.70 -44.65 -21.13
N ILE A 13 21.76 -43.78 -21.56
CA ILE A 13 20.49 -43.60 -20.84
C ILE A 13 19.46 -44.48 -21.55
N ASN A 14 19.29 -45.66 -21.03
CA ASN A 14 18.32 -46.67 -21.47
C ASN A 14 16.90 -46.15 -21.14
N ILE A 15 16.19 -45.63 -22.18
CA ILE A 15 14.78 -45.28 -22.11
C ILE A 15 13.95 -46.56 -22.31
N GLY A 16 13.92 -47.40 -21.32
CA GLY A 16 13.08 -48.60 -21.28
C GLY A 16 12.39 -48.68 -19.92
N ASP A 17 11.09 -48.77 -19.95
CA ASP A 17 10.18 -49.09 -18.83
C ASP A 17 9.73 -47.92 -17.89
N PHE A 18 9.13 -46.89 -18.45
CA PHE A 18 8.09 -46.16 -17.70
C PHE A 18 6.69 -46.62 -18.16
N LYS A 19 6.25 -47.72 -17.61
CA LYS A 19 4.89 -48.26 -17.80
C LYS A 19 3.92 -47.37 -17.02
N MET A 20 3.35 -46.38 -17.66
CA MET A 20 2.31 -45.54 -17.08
C MET A 20 1.06 -46.37 -16.81
N LYS A 21 0.77 -46.61 -15.54
CA LYS A 21 -0.53 -47.10 -15.09
C LYS A 21 -1.59 -46.07 -15.49
N LYS A 22 -2.57 -46.53 -16.28
CA LYS A 22 -3.80 -45.77 -16.59
C LYS A 22 -4.57 -45.59 -15.28
N THR A 23 -4.43 -44.43 -14.62
CA THR A 23 -5.33 -43.99 -13.58
C THR A 23 -5.97 -42.65 -14.04
N ASN A 24 -7.23 -42.80 -14.38
CA ASN A 24 -8.30 -41.83 -14.48
C ASN A 24 -7.94 -40.32 -14.53
N PHE A 25 -7.69 -39.81 -15.72
CA PHE A 25 -7.71 -38.40 -16.06
C PHE A 25 -9.17 -37.90 -16.18
N ALA A 26 -9.86 -37.76 -15.08
CA ALA A 26 -11.24 -37.22 -15.09
C ALA A 26 -11.50 -36.09 -14.09
N VAL A 27 -10.48 -35.53 -13.40
CA VAL A 27 -10.69 -34.47 -12.41
C VAL A 27 -9.72 -33.26 -12.56
N ALA A 28 -9.01 -33.12 -13.67
CA ALA A 28 -8.07 -32.02 -13.89
C ALA A 28 -8.57 -30.96 -14.89
N GLY A 29 -9.86 -30.94 -15.21
CA GLY A 29 -10.42 -30.11 -16.29
C GLY A 29 -11.35 -28.98 -15.89
N LEU A 30 -11.48 -28.62 -14.58
CA LEU A 30 -12.51 -27.65 -14.16
C LEU A 30 -12.01 -26.54 -13.23
N SER A 31 -10.78 -26.08 -13.39
CA SER A 31 -10.27 -24.98 -12.53
C SER A 31 -9.58 -23.84 -13.25
N LEU A 32 -9.84 -23.62 -14.54
CA LEU A 32 -9.15 -22.56 -15.29
C LEU A 32 -10.10 -21.61 -16.06
N CYS A 33 -11.32 -21.42 -15.64
CA CYS A 33 -12.26 -20.51 -16.33
C CYS A 33 -12.96 -19.51 -15.43
N LEU A 34 -12.33 -18.97 -14.37
CA LEU A 34 -12.93 -17.90 -13.56
C LEU A 34 -12.03 -16.66 -13.40
N LEU A 35 -11.26 -16.28 -14.41
CA LEU A 35 -10.38 -15.12 -14.31
C LEU A 35 -10.71 -13.97 -15.26
N PHE A 36 -11.87 -13.83 -15.85
CA PHE A 36 -12.20 -12.58 -16.57
C PHE A 36 -13.70 -12.34 -16.61
N SER A 37 -14.24 -11.65 -15.62
CA SER A 37 -15.42 -10.80 -15.74
C SER A 37 -15.60 -9.98 -14.48
N GLY A 38 -15.19 -8.75 -14.47
CA GLY A 38 -15.41 -7.87 -13.32
C GLY A 38 -14.95 -6.45 -13.56
N CYS A 39 -15.45 -5.81 -14.61
CA CYS A 39 -15.50 -4.35 -14.66
C CYS A 39 -16.78 -3.90 -13.95
N GLY A 40 -16.66 -3.26 -12.81
CA GLY A 40 -17.83 -2.66 -12.18
C GLY A 40 -17.70 -2.44 -10.69
N THR A 41 -17.71 -1.19 -10.28
CA THR A 41 -17.88 -0.61 -8.95
C THR A 41 -17.01 -1.17 -7.81
N ASN A 42 -16.42 -0.29 -7.01
CA ASN A 42 -15.54 -0.58 -5.88
C ASN A 42 -16.10 -1.62 -4.88
N GLN A 43 -17.42 -1.78 -4.81
CA GLN A 43 -18.11 -2.77 -3.99
C GLN A 43 -17.83 -4.24 -4.40
N LYS A 44 -17.52 -4.50 -5.68
CA LYS A 44 -17.27 -5.87 -6.16
C LYS A 44 -15.80 -6.29 -6.04
N THR A 45 -14.87 -5.32 -5.97
CA THR A 45 -13.43 -5.62 -5.90
C THR A 45 -13.04 -6.21 -4.54
N GLY A 46 -13.65 -5.73 -3.44
CA GLY A 46 -13.38 -6.25 -2.10
C GLY A 46 -13.78 -7.72 -1.90
N THR A 47 -14.79 -8.19 -2.64
CA THR A 47 -15.31 -9.56 -2.47
C THR A 47 -14.52 -10.60 -3.27
N ALA A 48 -13.93 -10.22 -4.41
CA ALA A 48 -13.26 -11.17 -5.31
C ALA A 48 -11.77 -11.39 -4.96
N VAL A 49 -11.14 -10.47 -4.24
CA VAL A 49 -9.69 -10.48 -3.94
C VAL A 49 -9.38 -11.21 -2.63
N GLY A 50 -10.38 -11.43 -1.75
CA GLY A 50 -10.16 -12.01 -0.42
C GLY A 50 -9.74 -13.48 -0.37
N ALA A 51 -9.89 -14.26 -1.43
CA ALA A 51 -9.73 -15.72 -1.36
C ALA A 51 -8.44 -16.30 -1.98
N GLY A 52 -7.65 -15.52 -2.71
CA GLY A 52 -6.54 -16.16 -3.43
C GLY A 52 -5.35 -15.27 -3.84
N SER A 53 -5.43 -13.97 -3.73
CA SER A 53 -4.40 -13.05 -4.26
C SER A 53 -3.78 -12.10 -3.23
N GLY A 54 -4.15 -12.21 -1.96
CA GLY A 54 -3.66 -11.34 -0.88
C GLY A 54 -2.13 -11.32 -0.71
N ALA A 55 -1.46 -12.41 -1.03
CA ALA A 55 0.00 -12.52 -0.92
C ALA A 55 0.77 -11.75 -2.00
N ALA A 56 0.20 -11.59 -3.20
CA ALA A 56 0.92 -10.97 -4.32
C ALA A 56 0.79 -9.42 -4.33
N LEU A 57 -0.37 -8.89 -3.92
CA LEU A 57 -0.59 -7.44 -3.87
C LEU A 57 -0.05 -6.83 -2.56
N GLY A 58 0.00 -7.61 -1.48
CA GLY A 58 0.61 -7.24 -0.20
C GLY A 58 2.07 -6.82 -0.30
N ALA A 59 2.81 -7.36 -1.28
CA ALA A 59 4.20 -7.03 -1.50
C ALA A 59 4.41 -5.59 -2.04
N ILE A 60 3.42 -4.98 -2.68
CA ILE A 60 3.59 -3.67 -3.33
C ILE A 60 3.47 -2.53 -2.31
N VAL A 61 2.45 -2.51 -1.46
CA VAL A 61 2.27 -1.43 -0.48
C VAL A 61 3.09 -1.67 0.79
N GLY A 62 3.22 -2.92 1.25
CA GLY A 62 4.12 -3.28 2.35
C GLY A 62 5.59 -3.02 2.02
N GLY A 63 6.02 -3.23 0.77
CA GLY A 63 7.36 -2.89 0.28
C GLY A 63 7.61 -1.38 0.18
N LEU A 64 6.56 -0.57 -0.06
CA LEU A 64 6.62 0.90 -0.07
C LEU A 64 6.69 1.48 1.35
N LEU A 65 6.06 0.81 2.33
CA LEU A 65 6.02 1.28 3.72
C LEU A 65 7.32 1.01 4.49
N ASN A 66 8.17 0.10 4.03
CA ASN A 66 9.41 -0.25 4.75
C ASN A 66 10.56 -0.63 3.83
N ASN A 67 11.27 0.38 3.32
CA ASN A 67 12.44 0.16 2.46
C ASN A 67 13.66 -0.44 3.21
N SER A 68 13.67 -0.38 4.55
CA SER A 68 14.75 -0.95 5.38
C SER A 68 14.56 -2.42 5.76
N HIS A 69 13.33 -2.94 5.68
CA HIS A 69 13.01 -4.31 6.07
C HIS A 69 11.93 -4.90 5.14
N ARG A 70 12.31 -5.23 3.92
CA ARG A 70 11.43 -5.81 2.89
C ARG A 70 10.62 -7.05 3.33
N GLY A 71 10.99 -7.68 4.44
CA GLY A 71 10.31 -8.87 4.96
C GLY A 71 9.19 -8.59 5.97
N THR A 72 9.30 -7.53 6.79
CA THR A 72 8.38 -7.33 7.92
C THR A 72 7.07 -6.64 7.51
N GLY A 73 7.11 -5.72 6.54
CA GLY A 73 5.91 -5.07 6.02
C GLY A 73 5.00 -6.03 5.24
N ALA A 74 5.61 -6.97 4.49
CA ALA A 74 4.87 -8.01 3.78
C ALA A 74 4.21 -9.02 4.73
N LEU A 75 4.82 -9.29 5.89
CA LEU A 75 4.29 -10.23 6.88
C LEU A 75 3.07 -9.67 7.63
N VAL A 76 3.08 -8.40 8.02
CA VAL A 76 1.94 -7.74 8.68
C VAL A 76 0.76 -7.62 7.71
N GLY A 77 1.04 -7.27 6.44
CA GLY A 77 0.02 -7.22 5.41
C GLY A 77 -0.62 -8.59 5.12
N ALA A 78 0.20 -9.63 4.99
CA ALA A 78 -0.27 -10.99 4.73
C ALA A 78 -1.14 -11.57 5.86
N ALA A 79 -0.85 -11.22 7.12
CA ALA A 79 -1.59 -11.74 8.28
C ALA A 79 -3.02 -11.19 8.36
N ILE A 80 -3.24 -9.92 8.01
CA ILE A 80 -4.58 -9.32 7.96
C ILE A 80 -5.38 -9.85 6.76
N GLY A 81 -4.77 -9.93 5.58
CA GLY A 81 -5.44 -10.39 4.35
C GLY A 81 -5.98 -11.81 4.43
N ALA A 82 -5.28 -12.71 5.13
CA ALA A 82 -5.74 -14.07 5.35
C ALA A 82 -6.98 -14.16 6.29
N ALA A 83 -7.21 -13.13 7.11
CA ALA A 83 -8.31 -13.08 8.07
C ALA A 83 -9.58 -12.40 7.53
N VAL A 84 -9.54 -11.79 6.34
CA VAL A 84 -10.67 -11.03 5.77
C VAL A 84 -11.53 -11.93 4.90
N GLY A 85 -12.70 -12.35 5.38
CA GLY A 85 -13.70 -13.05 4.60
C GLY A 85 -14.38 -12.15 3.55
N GLY A 86 -14.94 -12.75 2.49
CA GLY A 86 -15.50 -11.99 1.36
C GLY A 86 -16.58 -10.94 1.72
N GLY A 87 -17.34 -11.13 2.81
CA GLY A 87 -18.30 -10.14 3.30
C GLY A 87 -17.67 -8.96 4.03
N ALA A 88 -16.62 -9.22 4.80
CA ALA A 88 -15.90 -8.20 5.56
C ALA A 88 -15.18 -7.19 4.66
N GLY A 89 -14.57 -7.66 3.55
CA GLY A 89 -13.94 -6.78 2.56
C GLY A 89 -14.90 -5.75 1.96
N ASN A 90 -16.15 -6.15 1.70
CA ASN A 90 -17.19 -5.23 1.20
C ASN A 90 -17.59 -4.18 2.25
N LEU A 91 -17.72 -4.57 3.54
CA LEU A 91 -18.02 -3.63 4.62
C LEU A 91 -16.89 -2.61 4.82
N ILE A 92 -15.64 -3.07 4.80
CA ILE A 92 -14.47 -2.21 4.87
C ILE A 92 -14.43 -1.27 3.65
N GLY A 93 -14.69 -1.78 2.43
CA GLY A 93 -14.75 -0.95 1.22
C GLY A 93 -15.75 0.19 1.36
N LYS A 94 -16.98 -0.10 1.79
CA LYS A 94 -18.01 0.94 2.03
C LYS A 94 -17.60 1.95 3.10
N HIS A 95 -16.96 1.49 4.16
CA HIS A 95 -16.45 2.38 5.21
C HIS A 95 -15.36 3.30 4.66
N MET A 96 -14.39 2.75 3.91
CA MET A 96 -13.33 3.53 3.28
C MET A 96 -13.84 4.51 2.21
N ASP A 97 -14.94 4.21 1.53
CA ASP A 97 -15.61 5.17 0.62
C ASP A 97 -16.14 6.40 1.38
N LYS A 98 -16.67 6.23 2.60
CA LYS A 98 -17.06 7.37 3.47
C LYS A 98 -15.84 8.17 3.92
N VAL A 99 -14.79 7.48 4.37
CA VAL A 99 -13.52 8.11 4.77
C VAL A 99 -12.94 8.95 3.62
N LYS A 100 -12.98 8.41 2.40
CA LYS A 100 -12.56 9.12 1.20
C LYS A 100 -13.39 10.38 0.97
N ALA A 101 -14.72 10.28 1.03
CA ALA A 101 -15.62 11.42 0.85
C ALA A 101 -15.39 12.54 1.89
N GLU A 102 -15.08 12.17 3.13
CA GLU A 102 -14.68 13.15 4.16
C GLU A 102 -13.32 13.80 3.84
N ALA A 103 -12.34 13.00 3.41
CA ALA A 103 -11.01 13.50 3.05
C ALA A 103 -11.04 14.42 1.81
N GLU A 104 -11.94 14.18 0.85
CA GLU A 104 -12.14 15.03 -0.34
C GLU A 104 -12.62 16.45 -0.01
N GLN A 105 -13.14 16.70 1.20
CA GLN A 105 -13.50 18.04 1.66
C GLN A 105 -12.29 18.86 2.14
N VAL A 106 -11.14 18.23 2.32
CA VAL A 106 -9.91 18.91 2.76
C VAL A 106 -9.33 19.70 1.59
N LYS A 107 -9.14 21.00 1.80
CA LYS A 107 -8.55 21.88 0.77
C LYS A 107 -7.13 21.47 0.44
N ASN A 108 -6.76 21.66 -0.83
CA ASN A 108 -5.42 21.41 -1.34
C ASN A 108 -4.92 19.97 -1.15
N ALA A 109 -5.79 19.03 -0.81
CA ALA A 109 -5.52 17.61 -0.76
C ALA A 109 -5.98 16.93 -2.06
N GLN A 110 -5.18 16.01 -2.57
CA GLN A 110 -5.58 15.08 -3.63
C GLN A 110 -5.89 13.75 -2.96
N VAL A 111 -7.09 13.23 -3.19
CA VAL A 111 -7.57 12.01 -2.51
C VAL A 111 -7.87 10.94 -3.54
N GLU A 112 -7.32 9.76 -3.32
CA GLU A 112 -7.55 8.60 -4.18
C GLU A 112 -7.74 7.33 -3.36
N THR A 113 -8.52 6.40 -3.91
CA THR A 113 -8.61 5.04 -3.36
C THR A 113 -7.43 4.24 -3.88
N VAL A 114 -6.75 3.55 -2.97
CA VAL A 114 -5.68 2.60 -3.27
C VAL A 114 -6.00 1.27 -2.62
N THR A 115 -5.28 0.22 -3.00
CA THR A 115 -5.38 -1.09 -2.37
C THR A 115 -4.22 -1.26 -1.41
N ASP A 116 -4.51 -1.62 -0.16
CA ASP A 116 -3.48 -1.87 0.84
C ASP A 116 -2.78 -3.24 0.62
N ALA A 117 -1.84 -3.53 1.49
CA ALA A 117 -1.08 -4.78 1.46
C ALA A 117 -1.95 -6.04 1.61
N ASN A 118 -3.15 -5.90 2.14
CA ASN A 118 -4.11 -6.99 2.38
C ASN A 118 -5.14 -7.14 1.25
N GLY A 119 -5.04 -6.34 0.20
CA GLY A 119 -6.04 -6.28 -0.85
C GLY A 119 -7.31 -5.51 -0.44
N LEU A 120 -7.27 -4.77 0.68
CA LEU A 120 -8.39 -3.96 1.16
C LEU A 120 -8.32 -2.55 0.58
N SER A 121 -9.48 -1.90 0.46
CA SER A 121 -9.55 -0.49 0.11
C SER A 121 -8.88 0.37 1.19
N ALA A 122 -8.04 1.29 0.76
CA ALA A 122 -7.39 2.29 1.58
C ALA A 122 -7.51 3.67 0.90
N VAL A 123 -7.38 4.73 1.67
CA VAL A 123 -7.43 6.11 1.17
C VAL A 123 -6.05 6.72 1.23
N LYS A 124 -5.56 7.21 0.10
CA LYS A 124 -4.34 7.99 0.01
C LYS A 124 -4.68 9.45 -0.15
N VAL A 125 -4.16 10.28 0.74
CA VAL A 125 -4.29 11.74 0.73
C VAL A 125 -2.93 12.34 0.45
N THR A 126 -2.79 13.07 -0.66
CA THR A 126 -1.54 13.68 -1.09
C THR A 126 -1.59 15.19 -0.94
N PHE A 127 -0.60 15.74 -0.25
CA PHE A 127 -0.36 17.17 -0.12
C PHE A 127 0.93 17.54 -0.87
N ALA A 128 0.84 18.50 -1.79
CA ALA A 128 2.03 19.02 -2.46
C ALA A 128 2.94 19.77 -1.47
N SER A 129 4.24 19.44 -1.43
CA SER A 129 5.18 20.08 -0.49
C SER A 129 5.25 21.59 -0.64
N GLY A 130 5.06 22.14 -1.85
CA GLY A 130 5.04 23.59 -2.06
C GLY A 130 3.89 24.32 -1.38
N ILE A 131 2.80 23.60 -1.03
CA ILE A 131 1.70 24.11 -0.21
C ILE A 131 2.06 24.01 1.27
N LEU A 132 2.67 22.89 1.65
CA LEU A 132 2.98 22.61 3.05
C LEU A 132 4.18 23.41 3.56
N PHE A 133 5.25 23.58 2.75
CA PHE A 133 6.54 24.06 3.19
C PHE A 133 7.14 25.12 2.25
N PRO A 134 7.93 26.05 2.76
CA PRO A 134 8.78 26.90 1.92
C PRO A 134 9.85 26.05 1.22
N THR A 135 10.47 26.61 0.18
CA THR A 135 11.56 25.96 -0.56
C THR A 135 12.67 25.51 0.39
N ASN A 136 13.12 24.28 0.25
CA ASN A 136 14.11 23.62 1.10
C ASN A 136 13.77 23.58 2.61
N GLY A 137 12.57 23.97 3.00
CA GLY A 137 12.11 23.96 4.39
C GLY A 137 11.29 22.73 4.76
N SER A 138 11.13 22.55 6.08
CA SER A 138 10.24 21.57 6.71
C SER A 138 9.31 22.20 7.75
N THR A 139 9.28 23.54 7.86
CA THR A 139 8.36 24.26 8.73
C THR A 139 7.05 24.47 7.99
N LEU A 140 5.93 24.06 8.59
CA LEU A 140 4.60 24.20 7.99
C LEU A 140 4.19 25.66 7.83
N SER A 141 3.68 26.01 6.65
CA SER A 141 3.07 27.30 6.37
C SER A 141 1.75 27.49 7.16
N SER A 142 1.28 28.73 7.30
CA SER A 142 0.00 29.00 7.98
C SER A 142 -1.19 28.37 7.22
N SER A 143 -1.18 28.43 5.88
CA SER A 143 -2.22 27.77 5.05
C SER A 143 -2.20 26.27 5.23
N ALA A 144 -1.02 25.65 5.22
CA ALA A 144 -0.87 24.21 5.46
C ALA A 144 -1.45 23.77 6.82
N LYS A 145 -1.24 24.57 7.86
CA LYS A 145 -1.82 24.30 9.19
C LYS A 145 -3.34 24.28 9.16
N THR A 146 -3.97 25.18 8.40
CA THR A 146 -5.41 25.18 8.23
C THR A 146 -5.92 23.93 7.54
N ASP A 147 -5.29 23.53 6.42
CA ASP A 147 -5.66 22.32 5.66
C ASP A 147 -5.43 21.03 6.49
N LEU A 148 -4.30 20.96 7.18
CA LEU A 148 -3.99 19.84 8.06
C LEU A 148 -4.88 19.78 9.30
N ALA A 149 -5.37 20.91 9.82
CA ALA A 149 -6.35 20.94 10.92
C ALA A 149 -7.70 20.35 10.46
N GLN A 150 -8.14 20.67 9.24
CA GLN A 150 -9.32 20.01 8.63
C GLN A 150 -9.10 18.50 8.49
N PHE A 151 -7.96 18.11 7.98
CA PHE A 151 -7.61 16.69 7.83
C PHE A 151 -7.50 15.97 9.18
N ALA A 152 -7.00 16.62 10.23
CA ALA A 152 -7.02 16.08 11.59
C ALA A 152 -8.45 15.79 12.08
N GLY A 153 -9.43 16.58 11.65
CA GLY A 153 -10.85 16.30 11.88
C GLY A 153 -11.27 14.97 11.28
N VAL A 154 -10.92 14.73 10.01
CA VAL A 154 -11.18 13.45 9.32
C VAL A 154 -10.54 12.27 10.08
N LEU A 155 -9.29 12.40 10.49
CA LEU A 155 -8.60 11.33 11.25
C LEU A 155 -9.26 11.06 12.61
N LYS A 156 -9.72 12.09 13.31
CA LYS A 156 -10.41 11.94 14.60
C LYS A 156 -11.80 11.31 14.47
N ASN A 157 -12.49 11.53 13.36
CA ASN A 157 -13.77 10.89 13.09
C ASN A 157 -13.62 9.42 12.71
N ASN A 158 -12.44 9.01 12.20
CA ASN A 158 -12.14 7.67 11.68
C ASN A 158 -10.99 7.02 12.48
N THR A 159 -11.17 6.89 13.80
CA THR A 159 -10.13 6.36 14.72
C THR A 159 -9.88 4.86 14.56
N ASP A 160 -10.72 4.16 13.86
CA ASP A 160 -10.60 2.76 13.47
C ASP A 160 -9.71 2.57 12.21
N CYS A 161 -9.31 3.66 11.54
CA CYS A 161 -8.27 3.65 10.53
C CYS A 161 -6.88 3.76 11.16
N GLU A 162 -5.94 2.99 10.66
CA GLU A 162 -4.50 3.20 10.89
C GLU A 162 -3.93 4.15 9.83
N VAL A 163 -2.88 4.88 10.20
CA VAL A 163 -2.32 5.96 9.38
C VAL A 163 -0.83 5.76 9.16
N SER A 164 -0.37 5.96 7.93
CA SER A 164 1.05 6.08 7.57
C SER A 164 1.30 7.40 6.87
N ILE A 165 2.34 8.12 7.29
CA ILE A 165 2.74 9.43 6.74
C ILE A 165 4.08 9.27 6.03
N GLN A 166 4.15 9.65 4.76
CA GLN A 166 5.30 9.44 3.90
C GLN A 166 5.72 10.75 3.23
N GLY A 167 6.98 11.14 3.40
CA GLY A 167 7.56 12.32 2.77
C GLY A 167 8.39 11.98 1.56
N TYR A 168 8.33 12.81 0.51
CA TYR A 168 9.08 12.64 -0.73
C TYR A 168 9.68 13.96 -1.20
N THR A 169 10.80 13.86 -1.92
CA THR A 169 11.45 14.96 -2.65
C THR A 169 11.41 14.69 -4.16
N ASP A 170 11.82 15.65 -4.95
CA ASP A 170 12.21 15.36 -6.34
C ASP A 170 13.64 14.80 -6.40
N ALA A 171 14.10 14.49 -7.60
CA ALA A 171 15.41 13.89 -7.84
C ALA A 171 16.56 14.90 -7.81
N THR A 172 16.31 16.19 -7.52
CA THR A 172 17.38 17.19 -7.41
C THR A 172 18.14 17.02 -6.10
N GLY A 173 19.46 17.14 -6.16
CA GLY A 173 20.34 16.91 -5.02
C GLY A 173 20.80 15.44 -4.91
N ASN A 174 20.98 14.96 -3.69
CA ASN A 174 21.41 13.60 -3.39
C ASN A 174 20.70 13.03 -2.17
N ASP A 175 20.83 11.74 -1.92
CA ASP A 175 20.15 11.05 -0.82
C ASP A 175 20.55 11.57 0.57
N GLY A 176 21.79 12.07 0.73
CA GLY A 176 22.25 12.68 1.98
C GLY A 176 21.46 13.95 2.36
N ILE A 177 20.84 14.62 1.38
CA ILE A 177 19.97 15.79 1.56
C ILE A 177 18.51 15.37 1.53
N ASN A 178 18.11 14.56 0.56
CA ASN A 178 16.73 14.24 0.27
C ASN A 178 16.09 13.36 1.33
N LEU A 179 16.79 12.34 1.83
CA LEU A 179 16.27 11.46 2.88
C LEU A 179 15.97 12.23 4.17
N PRO A 180 16.91 12.99 4.79
CA PRO A 180 16.60 13.73 6.01
C PRO A 180 15.58 14.85 5.80
N LEU A 181 15.55 15.50 4.63
CA LEU A 181 14.54 16.53 4.34
C LEU A 181 13.12 15.94 4.27
N SER A 182 12.96 14.83 3.56
CA SER A 182 11.67 14.14 3.45
C SER A 182 11.21 13.59 4.81
N GLN A 183 12.11 13.08 5.63
CA GLN A 183 11.83 12.63 7.00
C GLN A 183 11.34 13.80 7.87
N LYS A 184 12.05 14.92 7.90
CA LYS A 184 11.64 16.11 8.66
C LYS A 184 10.27 16.65 8.23
N ARG A 185 9.93 16.57 6.93
CA ARG A 185 8.62 16.97 6.41
C ARG A 185 7.51 16.04 6.87
N ALA A 186 7.71 14.72 6.83
CA ALA A 186 6.75 13.75 7.35
C ALA A 186 6.53 13.94 8.86
N GLU A 187 7.61 14.16 9.62
CA GLU A 187 7.55 14.44 11.06
C GLU A 187 6.83 15.75 11.38
N ALA A 188 7.05 16.80 10.59
CA ALA A 188 6.35 18.08 10.79
C ALA A 188 4.83 17.94 10.59
N VAL A 189 4.39 17.15 9.60
CA VAL A 189 2.98 16.83 9.41
C VAL A 189 2.46 16.03 10.60
N TYR A 190 3.15 14.95 10.98
CA TYR A 190 2.76 14.14 12.14
C TYR A 190 2.62 14.97 13.42
N ASN A 191 3.64 15.75 13.76
CA ASN A 191 3.66 16.57 14.97
C ASN A 191 2.49 17.57 15.01
N TYR A 192 2.15 18.15 13.84
CA TYR A 192 1.02 19.06 13.76
C TYR A 192 -0.32 18.32 13.90
N LEU A 193 -0.51 17.18 13.23
CA LEU A 193 -1.72 16.35 13.38
C LEU A 193 -1.89 15.89 14.84
N ALA A 194 -0.80 15.49 15.52
CA ALA A 194 -0.82 15.13 16.93
C ALA A 194 -1.22 16.33 17.81
N SER A 195 -0.72 17.55 17.51
CA SER A 195 -1.12 18.77 18.22
C SER A 195 -2.60 19.12 18.01
N CYS A 196 -3.22 18.67 16.90
CA CYS A 196 -4.66 18.78 16.62
C CYS A 196 -5.49 17.66 17.26
N GLY A 197 -4.88 16.76 18.05
CA GLY A 197 -5.56 15.71 18.80
C GLY A 197 -5.65 14.36 18.10
N VAL A 198 -4.91 14.14 16.99
CA VAL A 198 -4.76 12.81 16.39
C VAL A 198 -3.91 11.94 17.32
N THR A 199 -4.38 10.75 17.67
CA THR A 199 -3.71 9.89 18.65
C THR A 199 -2.49 9.18 18.04
N SER A 200 -1.43 9.03 18.79
CA SER A 200 -0.25 8.29 18.37
C SER A 200 -0.53 6.81 18.10
N ARG A 201 -1.58 6.24 18.69
CA ARG A 201 -2.02 4.86 18.40
C ARG A 201 -2.47 4.67 16.97
N GLN A 202 -3.07 5.71 16.39
CA GLN A 202 -3.58 5.69 15.02
C GLN A 202 -2.44 5.76 14.00
N VAL A 203 -1.37 6.50 14.30
CA VAL A 203 -0.24 6.69 13.38
C VAL A 203 0.79 5.58 13.59
N LYS A 204 0.92 4.70 12.60
CA LYS A 204 1.80 3.53 12.65
C LYS A 204 3.16 3.77 12.04
N ASN A 205 3.24 4.67 11.09
CA ASN A 205 4.50 4.95 10.40
C ASN A 205 4.63 6.42 10.02
N VAL A 206 5.84 6.97 10.20
CA VAL A 206 6.21 8.31 9.76
C VAL A 206 7.60 8.21 9.14
N GLN A 207 7.68 8.31 7.80
CA GLN A 207 8.93 8.02 7.10
C GLN A 207 9.18 8.94 5.92
N GLY A 208 10.46 9.32 5.74
CA GLY A 208 10.95 9.99 4.54
C GLY A 208 11.57 8.98 3.56
N PHE A 209 11.22 9.11 2.29
CA PHE A 209 11.69 8.26 1.21
C PHE A 209 12.65 8.99 0.25
N GLY A 210 12.99 10.25 0.53
CA GLY A 210 13.82 11.04 -0.38
C GLY A 210 13.21 11.14 -1.77
N SER A 211 14.01 10.92 -2.79
CA SER A 211 13.60 10.91 -4.20
C SER A 211 13.09 9.54 -4.71
N ALA A 212 12.92 8.57 -3.82
CA ALA A 212 12.36 7.28 -4.20
C ALA A 212 10.88 7.40 -4.61
N ASN A 213 10.42 6.48 -5.47
CA ASN A 213 9.03 6.39 -5.94
C ASN A 213 8.50 7.71 -6.56
N PRO A 214 9.13 8.24 -7.61
CA PRO A 214 8.67 9.45 -8.26
C PRO A 214 7.31 9.22 -8.94
N VAL A 215 6.39 10.19 -8.83
CA VAL A 215 5.13 10.21 -9.58
C VAL A 215 5.41 10.51 -11.05
N VAL A 216 6.37 11.42 -11.29
CA VAL A 216 6.88 11.73 -12.62
C VAL A 216 8.33 11.26 -12.68
N ASN A 217 8.63 10.32 -13.57
CA ASN A 217 9.98 9.79 -13.72
C ASN A 217 10.87 10.81 -14.47
N THR A 218 11.56 11.65 -13.70
CA THR A 218 12.48 12.70 -14.19
C THR A 218 13.59 12.96 -13.19
N THR A 219 14.76 13.33 -13.68
CA THR A 219 15.89 13.81 -12.86
C THR A 219 15.86 15.33 -12.65
N ALA A 220 15.00 16.05 -13.38
CA ALA A 220 14.78 17.47 -13.22
C ALA A 220 13.95 17.79 -11.98
N ALA A 221 13.96 19.05 -11.55
CA ALA A 221 13.09 19.56 -10.50
C ALA A 221 11.63 19.33 -10.87
N CYS A 222 10.88 18.66 -10.00
CA CYS A 222 9.50 18.26 -10.26
C CYS A 222 8.62 18.51 -9.04
N ALA A 223 7.64 19.39 -9.18
CA ALA A 223 6.75 19.76 -8.08
C ALA A 223 5.87 18.59 -7.63
N GLN A 224 5.42 17.73 -8.56
CA GLN A 224 4.58 16.57 -8.26
C GLN A 224 5.33 15.53 -7.41
N ASN A 225 6.64 15.41 -7.59
CA ASN A 225 7.46 14.48 -6.81
C ASN A 225 7.71 14.99 -5.38
N ARG A 226 7.68 16.32 -5.18
CA ARG A 226 7.79 16.92 -3.83
C ARG A 226 6.43 16.91 -3.15
N ARG A 227 6.17 15.90 -2.31
CA ARG A 227 4.86 15.68 -1.70
C ARG A 227 4.97 15.01 -0.32
N VAL A 228 3.90 15.08 0.43
CA VAL A 228 3.64 14.22 1.59
C VAL A 228 2.37 13.43 1.30
N GLU A 229 2.44 12.12 1.45
CA GLU A 229 1.32 11.21 1.31
C GLU A 229 0.91 10.70 2.69
N VAL A 230 -0.39 10.69 2.95
CA VAL A 230 -0.97 10.10 4.15
C VAL A 230 -1.89 8.98 3.73
N TYR A 231 -1.60 7.78 4.16
CA TYR A 231 -2.40 6.60 3.90
C TYR A 231 -3.27 6.29 5.10
N MET A 232 -4.56 6.13 4.88
CA MET A 232 -5.54 5.65 5.86
C MET A 232 -5.98 4.25 5.43
N TYR A 233 -5.82 3.26 6.28
CA TYR A 233 -6.14 1.87 6.00
C TYR A 233 -6.80 1.19 7.19
N ALA A 234 -7.46 0.05 6.95
CA ALA A 234 -8.19 -0.65 7.99
C ALA A 234 -7.27 -1.12 9.11
N SER A 235 -7.60 -0.81 10.35
CA SER A 235 -6.94 -1.39 11.52
C SER A 235 -7.38 -2.84 11.73
N GLN A 236 -6.65 -3.59 12.55
CA GLN A 236 -7.08 -4.93 12.97
C GLN A 236 -8.44 -4.90 13.68
N ALA A 237 -8.72 -3.82 14.42
CA ALA A 237 -10.03 -3.65 15.09
C ALA A 237 -11.16 -3.49 14.07
N MET A 238 -10.95 -2.69 13.01
CA MET A 238 -11.91 -2.56 11.90
C MET A 238 -12.15 -3.90 11.20
N VAL A 239 -11.08 -4.65 10.92
CA VAL A 239 -11.18 -5.99 10.30
C VAL A 239 -11.99 -6.95 11.18
N ASN A 240 -11.72 -6.96 12.48
CA ASN A 240 -12.47 -7.78 13.42
C ASN A 240 -13.94 -7.38 13.48
N ALA A 241 -14.25 -6.08 13.51
CA ALA A 241 -15.63 -5.57 13.48
C ALA A 241 -16.35 -5.95 12.19
N ALA A 242 -15.67 -5.88 11.04
CA ALA A 242 -16.23 -6.29 9.76
C ALA A 242 -16.52 -7.80 9.69
N ASN A 243 -15.61 -8.64 10.19
CA ASN A 243 -15.80 -10.08 10.25
C ASN A 243 -16.96 -10.48 11.17
N ASN A 244 -17.19 -9.72 12.25
CA ASN A 244 -18.28 -9.95 13.20
C ASN A 244 -19.60 -9.26 12.79
N GLY A 245 -19.63 -8.55 11.65
CA GLY A 245 -20.81 -7.82 11.16
C GLY A 245 -21.18 -6.59 12.03
N THR A 246 -20.26 -6.07 12.85
CA THR A 246 -20.49 -4.93 13.75
C THR A 246 -19.90 -3.62 13.23
N LEU A 247 -19.19 -3.64 12.10
CA LEU A 247 -18.69 -2.45 11.42
C LEU A 247 -19.89 -1.65 10.85
N LYS A 248 -19.98 -0.36 11.21
CA LYS A 248 -21.07 0.56 10.82
C LYS A 248 -20.68 1.49 9.70
#